data_226988cb22371a0c90ce1d54cd1763df
#
_entry.id   226988cb22371a0c90ce1d54cd1763df
#
_cell.length_a   1.000
_cell.length_b   1.000
_cell.length_c   1.000
_cell.angle_alpha   90.00
_cell.angle_beta   90.00
_cell.angle_gamma   90.00
#
_symmetry.space_group_name_H-M   'P 1'
#
loop_
_entity.id
_entity.type
_entity.pdbx_description
1 polymer ?
#
loop_
_entity_poly.entity_id
_entity_poly.type
_entity_poly.pdbx_seq_one_letter_code
_entity_poly.pdbx_strand_id
1 'polypeptide(L)'
;RRRCTNFWGCSGVSFMTDNLNTMTAQKSLKGTRTEKNLATAYIAESDAVTRYTYYAQTAQKENYFYISNVFKETADNELHHGKIFLKYLTEGTVEAPGPVGVDNGLLAPTEENLGIAANEELHEGVELYQNAADVAEEECFSDIAARFRAIATVENFHRDRFLKLQKQVKEGTVWKRDKPIKWQCLVCGYVFEGIEPPKVCPACL
;
A
#
# COMPACT_ATOMS: atom_id res chain seq x y z
N ARG A 1 -16.17 15.60 -9.20
CA ARG A 1 -16.84 14.33 -8.88
C ARG A 1 -16.81 13.40 -10.09
N ARG A 2 -15.92 12.49 -10.14
CA ARG A 2 -16.19 11.15 -10.69
C ARG A 2 -15.50 10.20 -9.74
N ARG A 3 -16.25 9.63 -8.79
CA ARG A 3 -15.92 8.33 -8.28
C ARG A 3 -15.82 7.45 -9.52
N CYS A 4 -14.64 6.91 -9.79
CA CYS A 4 -14.56 5.72 -10.63
C CYS A 4 -15.22 4.60 -9.84
N THR A 5 -16.53 4.47 -9.98
CA THR A 5 -17.31 3.31 -9.53
C THR A 5 -17.22 2.22 -10.58
N ASN A 6 -16.03 1.89 -11.01
CA ASN A 6 -15.76 0.64 -11.69
C ASN A 6 -14.71 -0.09 -10.86
N PHE A 7 -15.14 -0.51 -9.68
CA PHE A 7 -14.51 -1.64 -9.02
C PHE A 7 -14.63 -2.82 -9.99
N TRP A 8 -13.51 -3.29 -10.48
CA TRP A 8 -13.43 -4.62 -11.05
C TRP A 8 -13.69 -5.61 -9.91
N GLY A 9 -14.97 -5.84 -9.65
CA GLY A 9 -15.38 -6.98 -8.87
C GLY A 9 -15.05 -8.21 -9.71
N CYS A 10 -14.00 -8.94 -9.37
CA CYS A 10 -13.78 -10.28 -9.89
C CYS A 10 -14.88 -11.20 -9.35
N SER A 11 -16.07 -11.11 -9.92
CA SER A 11 -17.12 -12.08 -9.78
C SER A 11 -17.27 -12.79 -11.12
N GLY A 12 -16.95 -14.08 -11.13
CA GLY A 12 -17.33 -14.98 -12.18
C GLY A 12 -16.20 -15.47 -13.10
N VAL A 13 -15.33 -16.32 -12.56
CA VAL A 13 -14.70 -17.33 -13.42
C VAL A 13 -15.73 -18.44 -13.59
N SER A 14 -16.38 -18.46 -14.76
CA SER A 14 -17.15 -19.60 -15.22
C SER A 14 -16.20 -20.78 -15.39
N PHE A 15 -16.39 -21.83 -14.61
CA PHE A 15 -15.71 -23.09 -14.81
C PHE A 15 -16.25 -23.73 -16.09
N MET A 16 -15.53 -23.63 -17.19
CA MET A 16 -15.67 -24.59 -18.27
C MET A 16 -14.92 -25.83 -17.83
N THR A 17 -15.73 -26.88 -17.60
CA THR A 17 -15.28 -28.28 -17.43
C THR A 17 -14.79 -28.78 -18.77
N ASP A 18 -13.50 -28.85 -19.00
CA ASP A 18 -12.95 -29.76 -19.99
C ASP A 18 -11.93 -30.67 -19.29
N ASN A 19 -12.31 -31.93 -19.26
CA ASN A 19 -11.49 -33.07 -18.90
C ASN A 19 -10.21 -33.08 -19.71
N LEU A 20 -9.06 -33.04 -19.03
CA LEU A 20 -7.95 -33.94 -19.37
C LEU A 20 -7.01 -34.06 -18.18
N ASN A 21 -6.98 -35.27 -17.67
CA ASN A 21 -6.18 -35.80 -16.61
C ASN A 21 -4.66 -35.68 -16.92
N THR A 22 -4.06 -34.56 -16.56
CA THR A 22 -2.64 -34.45 -16.24
C THR A 22 -2.53 -33.65 -14.96
N MET A 23 -2.67 -34.37 -13.83
CA MET A 23 -2.24 -33.83 -12.54
C MET A 23 -0.72 -33.61 -12.61
N THR A 24 -0.29 -32.47 -13.13
CA THR A 24 1.03 -31.97 -12.80
C THR A 24 1.02 -31.75 -11.29
N ALA A 25 1.78 -32.57 -10.56
CA ALA A 25 1.94 -32.39 -9.11
C ALA A 25 2.32 -30.93 -8.87
N GLN A 26 1.46 -30.19 -8.16
CA GLN A 26 1.74 -28.80 -7.84
C GLN A 26 3.05 -28.78 -7.07
N LYS A 27 4.04 -28.06 -7.58
CA LYS A 27 5.38 -27.99 -6.98
C LYS A 27 5.26 -27.45 -5.56
N SER A 28 5.85 -28.13 -4.59
CA SER A 28 5.84 -27.70 -3.18
C SER A 28 6.68 -26.44 -3.00
N LEU A 29 6.15 -25.46 -2.30
CA LEU A 29 6.87 -24.26 -1.86
C LEU A 29 7.85 -24.54 -0.72
N LYS A 30 7.65 -25.64 0.01
CA LYS A 30 8.38 -25.93 1.25
C LYS A 30 9.90 -25.94 1.08
N GLY A 31 10.59 -25.10 1.84
CA GLY A 31 12.03 -24.97 1.86
C GLY A 31 12.62 -24.18 0.69
N THR A 32 11.80 -23.62 -0.19
CA THR A 32 12.26 -22.80 -1.33
C THR A 32 12.64 -21.39 -0.92
N ARG A 33 13.39 -20.69 -1.76
CA ARG A 33 13.64 -19.24 -1.59
C ARG A 33 12.36 -18.43 -1.74
N THR A 34 11.47 -18.85 -2.63
CA THR A 34 10.16 -18.24 -2.85
C THR A 34 9.31 -18.27 -1.58
N GLU A 35 9.29 -19.40 -0.85
CA GLU A 35 8.59 -19.50 0.44
C GLU A 35 9.12 -18.48 1.46
N LYS A 36 10.46 -18.36 1.55
CA LYS A 36 11.12 -17.39 2.44
C LYS A 36 10.84 -15.95 2.05
N ASN A 37 10.82 -15.65 0.76
CA ASN A 37 10.50 -14.32 0.25
C ASN A 37 9.03 -13.94 0.56
N LEU A 38 8.09 -14.89 0.47
CA LEU A 38 6.70 -14.68 0.87
C LEU A 38 6.57 -14.38 2.36
N ALA A 39 7.33 -15.08 3.21
CA ALA A 39 7.36 -14.81 4.65
C ALA A 39 7.94 -13.42 4.95
N THR A 40 9.03 -13.03 4.29
CA THR A 40 9.63 -11.70 4.41
C THR A 40 8.64 -10.62 3.98
N ALA A 41 7.98 -10.79 2.84
CA ALA A 41 6.99 -9.85 2.34
C ALA A 41 5.81 -9.71 3.32
N TYR A 42 5.29 -10.80 3.88
CA TYR A 42 4.24 -10.74 4.88
C TYR A 42 4.64 -9.94 6.12
N ILE A 43 5.89 -10.05 6.58
CA ILE A 43 6.41 -9.28 7.73
C ILE A 43 6.53 -7.81 7.37
N ALA A 44 7.07 -7.48 6.20
CA ALA A 44 7.20 -6.10 5.71
C ALA A 44 5.82 -5.41 5.64
N GLU A 45 4.83 -6.05 5.03
CA GLU A 45 3.46 -5.52 4.97
C GLU A 45 2.84 -5.32 6.36
N SER A 46 3.11 -6.25 7.30
CA SER A 46 2.60 -6.14 8.67
C SER A 46 3.20 -4.95 9.42
N ASP A 47 4.48 -4.64 9.17
CA ASP A 47 5.15 -3.46 9.69
C ASP A 47 4.58 -2.18 9.05
N ALA A 48 4.42 -2.15 7.73
CA ALA A 48 3.84 -1.03 6.99
C ALA A 48 2.43 -0.68 7.48
N VAL A 49 1.55 -1.66 7.73
CA VAL A 49 0.21 -1.45 8.33
C VAL A 49 0.31 -0.69 9.65
N THR A 50 1.21 -1.13 10.53
CA THR A 50 1.39 -0.53 11.85
C THR A 50 1.94 0.89 11.74
N ARG A 51 2.95 1.07 10.93
CA ARG A 51 3.64 2.34 10.68
C ARG A 51 2.69 3.38 10.09
N TYR A 52 1.97 3.05 9.02
CA TYR A 52 1.03 3.98 8.38
C TYR A 52 -0.16 4.31 9.28
N THR A 53 -0.57 3.39 10.15
CA THR A 53 -1.56 3.68 11.20
C THR A 53 -1.07 4.78 12.15
N TYR A 54 0.20 4.73 12.58
CA TYR A 54 0.78 5.77 13.44
C TYR A 54 0.97 7.10 12.69
N TYR A 55 1.42 7.05 11.44
CA TYR A 55 1.57 8.25 10.60
C TYR A 55 0.22 8.94 10.35
N ALA A 56 -0.85 8.16 10.16
CA ALA A 56 -2.20 8.71 10.06
C ALA A 56 -2.63 9.48 11.32
N GLN A 57 -2.27 8.97 12.51
CA GLN A 57 -2.56 9.65 13.78
C GLN A 57 -1.78 10.97 13.91
N THR A 58 -0.51 10.97 13.50
CA THR A 58 0.32 12.19 13.49
C THR A 58 -0.25 13.23 12.53
N ALA A 59 -0.55 12.85 11.30
CA ALA A 59 -1.15 13.74 10.31
C ALA A 59 -2.49 14.33 10.78
N GLN A 60 -3.30 13.53 11.48
CA GLN A 60 -4.55 14.00 12.07
C GLN A 60 -4.33 15.06 13.17
N LYS A 61 -3.34 14.86 14.06
CA LYS A 61 -2.98 15.82 15.11
C LYS A 61 -2.46 17.14 14.53
N GLU A 62 -1.79 17.08 13.38
CA GLU A 62 -1.28 18.24 12.65
C GLU A 62 -2.35 18.89 11.73
N ASN A 63 -3.59 18.42 11.79
CA ASN A 63 -4.73 18.87 10.98
C ASN A 63 -4.64 18.55 9.48
N TYR A 64 -3.77 17.64 9.08
CA TYR A 64 -3.70 17.12 7.71
C TYR A 64 -4.67 15.96 7.50
N PHE A 65 -5.97 16.18 7.67
CA PHE A 65 -7.00 15.13 7.63
C PHE A 65 -7.01 14.33 6.32
N TYR A 66 -6.74 14.98 5.19
CA TYR A 66 -6.63 14.27 3.90
C TYR A 66 -5.43 13.33 3.88
N ILE A 67 -4.25 13.78 4.37
CA ILE A 67 -3.05 12.96 4.45
C ILE A 67 -3.26 11.81 5.43
N SER A 68 -3.90 12.06 6.57
CA SER A 68 -4.30 11.01 7.50
C SER A 68 -5.15 9.93 6.83
N ASN A 69 -6.12 10.33 6.00
CA ASN A 69 -6.95 9.36 5.27
C ASN A 69 -6.15 8.60 4.20
N VAL A 70 -5.17 9.25 3.56
CA VAL A 70 -4.26 8.57 2.62
C VAL A 70 -3.45 7.48 3.32
N PHE A 71 -2.85 7.77 4.49
CA PHE A 71 -2.13 6.76 5.26
C PHE A 71 -3.03 5.60 5.71
N LYS A 72 -4.28 5.88 6.14
CA LYS A 72 -5.25 4.83 6.51
C LYS A 72 -5.61 3.94 5.32
N GLU A 73 -5.87 4.55 4.17
CA GLU A 73 -6.17 3.82 2.93
C GLU A 73 -4.99 2.94 2.52
N THR A 74 -3.76 3.49 2.59
CA THR A 74 -2.56 2.71 2.29
C THR A 74 -2.38 1.57 3.30
N ALA A 75 -2.51 1.81 4.61
CA ALA A 75 -2.46 0.75 5.62
C ALA A 75 -3.47 -0.39 5.34
N ASP A 76 -4.68 -0.06 4.88
CA ASP A 76 -5.68 -1.06 4.47
C ASP A 76 -5.23 -1.83 3.22
N ASN A 77 -4.50 -1.20 2.29
CA ASN A 77 -3.94 -1.88 1.13
C ASN A 77 -2.85 -2.88 1.56
N GLU A 78 -1.90 -2.46 2.43
CA GLU A 78 -0.83 -3.35 2.91
C GLU A 78 -1.38 -4.53 3.73
N LEU A 79 -2.44 -4.31 4.49
CA LEU A 79 -3.15 -5.41 5.16
C LEU A 79 -3.65 -6.46 4.16
N HIS A 80 -4.11 -6.03 2.98
CA HIS A 80 -4.54 -6.93 1.92
C HIS A 80 -3.38 -7.59 1.20
N HIS A 81 -2.26 -6.88 0.96
CA HIS A 81 -1.04 -7.45 0.37
C HIS A 81 -0.47 -8.53 1.29
N GLY A 82 -0.31 -8.25 2.59
CA GLY A 82 0.14 -9.24 3.57
C GLY A 82 -0.75 -10.49 3.59
N LYS A 83 -2.07 -10.32 3.50
CA LYS A 83 -3.01 -11.45 3.40
C LYS A 83 -2.82 -12.26 2.11
N ILE A 84 -2.46 -11.63 0.99
CA ILE A 84 -2.18 -12.32 -0.26
C ILE A 84 -0.95 -13.21 -0.10
N PHE A 85 0.15 -12.69 0.46
CA PHE A 85 1.37 -13.45 0.69
C PHE A 85 1.16 -14.60 1.68
N LEU A 86 0.44 -14.33 2.77
CA LEU A 86 0.14 -15.33 3.78
C LEU A 86 -0.66 -16.53 3.24
N LYS A 87 -1.52 -16.33 2.25
CA LYS A 87 -2.31 -17.41 1.64
C LYS A 87 -1.46 -18.47 0.92
N TYR A 88 -0.25 -18.12 0.48
CA TYR A 88 0.67 -19.08 -0.10
C TYR A 88 1.41 -19.92 0.94
N LEU A 89 1.53 -19.43 2.18
CA LEU A 89 2.20 -20.10 3.29
C LEU A 89 1.21 -21.03 3.99
N THR A 90 1.12 -22.27 3.54
CA THR A 90 0.06 -23.20 3.93
C THR A 90 0.48 -24.22 4.99
N GLU A 91 1.78 -24.38 5.25
CA GLU A 91 2.31 -25.46 6.12
C GLU A 91 3.40 -24.97 7.09
N GLY A 92 3.20 -25.26 8.36
CA GLY A 92 4.23 -25.10 9.38
C GLY A 92 4.64 -23.66 9.66
N THR A 93 5.86 -23.50 10.17
CA THR A 93 6.51 -22.21 10.42
C THR A 93 7.60 -21.98 9.39
N VAL A 94 7.64 -20.79 8.80
CA VAL A 94 8.67 -20.35 7.86
C VAL A 94 9.46 -19.22 8.50
N GLU A 95 10.77 -19.34 8.54
CA GLU A 95 11.67 -18.27 8.99
C GLU A 95 12.01 -17.35 7.81
N ALA A 96 11.70 -16.07 7.97
CA ALA A 96 12.15 -15.06 7.00
C ALA A 96 13.68 -14.94 7.07
N PRO A 97 14.37 -14.85 5.92
CA PRO A 97 15.82 -14.74 5.91
C PRO A 97 16.30 -13.36 6.39
N GLY A 98 17.27 -13.36 7.29
CA GLY A 98 17.96 -12.16 7.75
C GLY A 98 17.31 -11.42 8.91
N PRO A 99 18.00 -10.41 9.46
CA PRO A 99 17.42 -9.54 10.48
C PRO A 99 16.31 -8.68 9.84
N VAL A 100 15.15 -8.66 10.48
CA VAL A 100 14.12 -7.68 10.17
C VAL A 100 14.60 -6.35 10.77
N GLY A 101 14.92 -5.39 9.93
CA GLY A 101 15.25 -4.03 10.36
C GLY A 101 13.98 -3.30 10.81
N VAL A 102 14.08 -2.53 11.87
CA VAL A 102 13.06 -1.55 12.24
C VAL A 102 13.76 -0.21 12.28
N ASP A 103 13.34 0.69 11.42
CA ASP A 103 13.83 2.05 11.46
C ASP A 103 13.40 2.71 12.76
N ASN A 104 14.34 3.24 13.51
CA ASN A 104 14.03 3.93 14.75
C ASN A 104 13.82 5.44 14.51
N GLY A 105 13.11 6.10 15.40
CA GLY A 105 12.87 7.55 15.32
C GLY A 105 11.62 7.98 14.57
N LEU A 106 10.69 7.11 14.40
CA LEU A 106 9.66 7.13 13.36
C LEU A 106 8.31 7.71 13.73
N LEU A 107 8.16 8.42 14.83
CA LEU A 107 6.96 9.23 15.07
C LEU A 107 7.31 10.72 14.83
N ALA A 108 7.84 10.98 13.65
CA ALA A 108 8.24 12.27 13.17
C ALA A 108 7.03 13.14 12.73
N PRO A 109 7.24 14.43 12.42
CA PRO A 109 6.21 15.25 11.78
C PRO A 109 5.73 14.64 10.43
N THR A 110 4.54 15.03 10.01
CA THR A 110 3.89 14.48 8.79
C THR A 110 4.76 14.61 7.54
N GLU A 111 5.50 15.72 7.37
CA GLU A 111 6.41 15.89 6.22
C GLU A 111 7.48 14.80 6.17
N GLU A 112 8.12 14.53 7.30
CA GLU A 112 9.18 13.54 7.41
C GLU A 112 8.63 12.13 7.27
N ASN A 113 7.50 11.82 7.92
CA ASN A 113 6.81 10.53 7.80
C ASN A 113 6.43 10.19 6.35
N LEU A 114 6.01 11.18 5.56
CA LEU A 114 5.72 10.99 4.13
C LEU A 114 6.99 10.65 3.33
N GLY A 115 8.13 11.27 3.68
CA GLY A 115 9.42 10.97 3.05
C GLY A 115 9.92 9.56 3.40
N ILE A 116 9.81 9.17 4.65
CA ILE A 116 10.17 7.82 5.12
C ILE A 116 9.28 6.78 4.42
N ALA A 117 7.96 6.97 4.44
CA ALA A 117 7.02 6.09 3.76
C ALA A 117 7.37 5.92 2.27
N ALA A 118 7.64 7.02 1.57
CA ALA A 118 8.02 6.95 0.15
C ALA A 118 9.34 6.19 -0.10
N ASN A 119 10.30 6.31 0.81
CA ASN A 119 11.57 5.57 0.70
C ASN A 119 11.37 4.07 0.94
N GLU A 120 10.52 3.71 1.87
CA GLU A 120 10.22 2.30 2.17
C GLU A 120 9.44 1.63 1.05
N GLU A 121 8.45 2.29 0.48
CA GLU A 121 7.76 1.80 -0.72
C GLU A 121 8.74 1.53 -1.88
N LEU A 122 9.82 2.32 -2.00
CA LEU A 122 10.84 2.05 -3.01
C LEU A 122 11.68 0.82 -2.67
N HIS A 123 12.19 0.72 -1.45
CA HIS A 123 13.14 -0.33 -1.08
C HIS A 123 12.45 -1.67 -0.81
N GLU A 124 11.39 -1.66 0.00
CA GLU A 124 10.69 -2.89 0.37
C GLU A 124 9.68 -3.30 -0.70
N GLY A 125 8.83 -2.37 -1.13
CA GLY A 125 7.77 -2.67 -2.08
C GLY A 125 8.31 -2.94 -3.48
N VAL A 126 9.04 -1.98 -4.07
CA VAL A 126 9.46 -2.11 -5.47
C VAL A 126 10.67 -3.02 -5.63
N GLU A 127 11.80 -2.72 -4.93
CA GLU A 127 13.06 -3.45 -5.14
C GLU A 127 12.99 -4.88 -4.61
N LEU A 128 12.50 -5.07 -3.38
CA LEU A 128 12.37 -6.39 -2.77
C LEU A 128 11.42 -7.29 -3.59
N TYR A 129 10.26 -6.78 -4.00
CA TYR A 129 9.26 -7.58 -4.71
C TYR A 129 9.64 -7.89 -6.14
N GLN A 130 10.39 -7.03 -6.84
CA GLN A 130 10.96 -7.39 -8.15
C GLN A 130 11.95 -8.53 -8.01
N ASN A 131 12.87 -8.47 -7.04
CA ASN A 131 13.82 -9.54 -6.79
C ASN A 131 13.11 -10.84 -6.38
N ALA A 132 12.07 -10.75 -5.54
CA ALA A 132 11.27 -11.91 -5.13
C ALA A 132 10.51 -12.54 -6.31
N ALA A 133 10.03 -11.72 -7.26
CA ALA A 133 9.41 -12.20 -8.48
C ALA A 133 10.39 -12.97 -9.36
N ASP A 134 11.61 -12.46 -9.54
CA ASP A 134 12.64 -13.12 -10.34
C ASP A 134 13.04 -14.48 -9.73
N VAL A 135 13.19 -14.54 -8.40
CA VAL A 135 13.41 -15.80 -7.68
C VAL A 135 12.26 -16.78 -7.87
N ALA A 136 11.03 -16.31 -7.83
CA ALA A 136 9.86 -17.15 -8.03
C ALA A 136 9.79 -17.70 -9.46
N GLU A 137 10.17 -16.92 -10.48
CA GLU A 137 10.31 -17.42 -11.87
C GLU A 137 11.40 -18.49 -11.98
N GLU A 138 12.59 -18.25 -11.42
CA GLU A 138 13.68 -19.23 -11.42
C GLU A 138 13.26 -20.55 -10.78
N GLU A 139 12.43 -20.47 -9.75
CA GLU A 139 11.90 -21.64 -9.05
C GLU A 139 10.60 -22.18 -9.67
N CYS A 140 10.18 -21.69 -10.85
CA CYS A 140 9.00 -22.13 -11.59
C CYS A 140 7.66 -21.91 -10.82
N PHE A 141 7.53 -20.80 -10.09
CA PHE A 141 6.30 -20.33 -9.45
C PHE A 141 5.78 -19.06 -10.14
N SER A 142 5.45 -19.16 -11.41
CA SER A 142 5.11 -18.00 -12.26
C SER A 142 3.88 -17.24 -11.79
N ASP A 143 2.92 -17.89 -11.14
CA ASP A 143 1.75 -17.24 -10.54
C ASP A 143 2.12 -16.36 -9.35
N ILE A 144 3.08 -16.80 -8.53
CA ILE A 144 3.63 -16.04 -7.41
C ILE A 144 4.47 -14.87 -7.94
N ALA A 145 5.31 -15.11 -8.94
CA ALA A 145 6.10 -14.06 -9.59
C ALA A 145 5.19 -12.94 -10.15
N ALA A 146 4.13 -13.32 -10.86
CA ALA A 146 3.16 -12.36 -11.37
C ALA A 146 2.49 -11.56 -10.25
N ARG A 147 2.25 -12.18 -9.10
CA ARG A 147 1.66 -11.51 -7.93
C ARG A 147 2.62 -10.49 -7.32
N PHE A 148 3.87 -10.85 -7.11
CA PHE A 148 4.89 -9.91 -6.63
C PHE A 148 5.03 -8.70 -7.56
N ARG A 149 5.10 -8.90 -8.89
CA ARG A 149 5.19 -7.80 -9.87
C ARG A 149 3.97 -6.88 -9.84
N ALA A 150 2.78 -7.46 -9.68
CA ALA A 150 1.55 -6.67 -9.61
C ALA A 150 1.51 -5.80 -8.35
N ILE A 151 1.90 -6.35 -7.20
CA ILE A 151 1.98 -5.59 -5.94
C ILE A 151 3.06 -4.51 -6.05
N ALA A 152 4.27 -4.82 -6.54
CA ALA A 152 5.31 -3.81 -6.78
C ALA A 152 4.86 -2.61 -7.63
N THR A 153 3.89 -2.81 -8.52
CA THR A 153 3.28 -1.71 -9.28
C THR A 153 2.41 -0.82 -8.39
N VAL A 154 1.73 -1.41 -7.40
CA VAL A 154 0.92 -0.66 -6.42
C VAL A 154 1.83 0.16 -5.52
N GLU A 155 2.96 -0.41 -5.04
CA GLU A 155 3.90 0.29 -4.15
C GLU A 155 4.55 1.49 -4.84
N ASN A 156 4.83 1.40 -6.14
CA ASN A 156 5.24 2.57 -6.91
C ASN A 156 4.20 3.69 -6.89
N PHE A 157 2.92 3.35 -6.97
CA PHE A 157 1.83 4.33 -6.88
C PHE A 157 1.74 4.95 -5.47
N HIS A 158 1.88 4.14 -4.42
CA HIS A 158 1.93 4.63 -3.04
C HIS A 158 3.09 5.60 -2.83
N ARG A 159 4.30 5.22 -3.26
CA ARG A 159 5.49 6.06 -3.23
C ARG A 159 5.28 7.43 -3.89
N ASP A 160 4.82 7.43 -5.13
CA ASP A 160 4.63 8.67 -5.88
C ASP A 160 3.57 9.57 -5.23
N ARG A 161 2.55 8.97 -4.62
CA ARG A 161 1.52 9.66 -3.87
C ARG A 161 2.09 10.31 -2.60
N PHE A 162 2.94 9.61 -1.85
CA PHE A 162 3.61 10.13 -0.66
C PHE A 162 4.58 11.27 -1.00
N LEU A 163 5.41 11.12 -2.03
CA LEU A 163 6.31 12.18 -2.49
C LEU A 163 5.57 13.45 -2.90
N LYS A 164 4.45 13.31 -3.59
CA LYS A 164 3.61 14.45 -3.97
C LYS A 164 3.03 15.16 -2.75
N LEU A 165 2.58 14.42 -1.74
CA LEU A 165 2.03 14.98 -0.51
C LEU A 165 3.13 15.62 0.35
N GLN A 166 4.30 14.99 0.45
CA GLN A 166 5.47 15.56 1.13
C GLN A 166 5.84 16.93 0.54
N LYS A 167 5.93 17.00 -0.78
CA LYS A 167 6.19 18.27 -1.46
C LYS A 167 5.14 19.34 -1.12
N GLN A 168 3.86 18.98 -1.09
CA GLN A 168 2.79 19.93 -0.75
C GLN A 168 2.89 20.43 0.70
N VAL A 169 3.24 19.55 1.66
CA VAL A 169 3.45 19.94 3.06
C VAL A 169 4.63 20.89 3.15
N LYS A 170 5.76 20.53 2.56
CA LYS A 170 7.00 21.33 2.54
C LYS A 170 6.80 22.72 1.93
N GLU A 171 6.04 22.83 0.86
CA GLU A 171 5.75 24.08 0.15
C GLU A 171 4.56 24.87 0.77
N GLY A 172 3.89 24.34 1.79
CA GLY A 172 2.69 24.97 2.37
C GLY A 172 1.50 25.03 1.41
N THR A 173 1.44 24.14 0.42
CA THR A 173 0.44 24.15 -0.66
C THR A 173 -0.67 23.12 -0.48
N VAL A 174 -0.70 22.38 0.65
CA VAL A 174 -1.75 21.39 0.96
C VAL A 174 -3.14 22.00 0.82
N TRP A 175 -3.32 23.22 1.33
CA TRP A 175 -4.59 23.96 1.37
C TRP A 175 -4.67 25.09 0.33
N LYS A 176 -3.78 25.09 -0.68
CA LYS A 176 -3.70 26.15 -1.67
C LYS A 176 -3.65 25.60 -3.08
N ARG A 177 -4.30 26.29 -4.02
CA ARG A 177 -4.27 25.99 -5.43
C ARG A 177 -4.16 27.28 -6.24
N ASP A 178 -3.56 27.19 -7.43
CA ASP A 178 -3.40 28.35 -8.33
C ASP A 178 -4.73 28.79 -8.98
N LYS A 179 -5.70 27.87 -9.01
CA LYS A 179 -7.03 28.12 -9.59
C LYS A 179 -8.10 27.64 -8.61
N PRO A 180 -9.28 28.26 -8.63
CA PRO A 180 -10.40 27.77 -7.83
C PRO A 180 -10.71 26.29 -8.08
N ILE A 181 -10.83 25.51 -7.02
CA ILE A 181 -11.26 24.12 -7.04
C ILE A 181 -12.36 23.91 -5.99
N LYS A 182 -13.03 22.77 -6.07
CA LYS A 182 -14.00 22.37 -5.05
C LYS A 182 -13.31 21.68 -3.89
N TRP A 183 -13.44 22.29 -2.71
CA TRP A 183 -13.04 21.75 -1.42
C TRP A 183 -14.25 21.11 -0.75
N GLN A 184 -14.09 19.95 -0.14
CA GLN A 184 -15.16 19.27 0.58
C GLN A 184 -14.77 19.11 2.05
N CYS A 185 -15.64 19.54 2.95
CA CYS A 185 -15.50 19.25 4.37
C CYS A 185 -15.67 17.74 4.60
N LEU A 186 -14.67 17.10 5.23
CA LEU A 186 -14.69 15.66 5.49
C LEU A 186 -15.65 15.27 6.63
N VAL A 187 -16.10 16.24 7.43
CA VAL A 187 -17.03 16.01 8.54
C VAL A 187 -18.47 16.02 8.05
N CYS A 188 -18.90 17.10 7.37
CA CYS A 188 -20.33 17.28 7.04
C CYS A 188 -20.64 17.25 5.53
N GLY A 189 -19.61 17.13 4.67
CA GLY A 189 -19.80 17.07 3.23
C GLY A 189 -20.01 18.43 2.54
N TYR A 190 -19.98 19.57 3.28
CA TYR A 190 -20.09 20.89 2.68
C TYR A 190 -19.05 21.11 1.60
N VAL A 191 -19.46 21.69 0.46
CA VAL A 191 -18.58 21.95 -0.67
C VAL A 191 -18.41 23.46 -0.87
N PHE A 192 -17.17 23.91 -0.92
CA PHE A 192 -16.78 25.29 -1.17
C PHE A 192 -15.92 25.34 -2.43
N GLU A 193 -16.04 26.40 -3.24
CA GLU A 193 -15.19 26.62 -4.41
C GLU A 193 -14.30 27.84 -4.19
N GLY A 194 -12.98 27.64 -4.30
CA GLY A 194 -11.99 28.71 -4.11
C GLY A 194 -10.57 28.19 -4.25
N ILE A 195 -9.59 29.10 -4.19
CA ILE A 195 -8.16 28.75 -4.22
C ILE A 195 -7.68 28.13 -2.88
N GLU A 196 -8.36 28.43 -1.78
CA GLU A 196 -8.13 27.92 -0.44
C GLU A 196 -9.47 27.57 0.21
N PRO A 197 -9.54 26.54 1.07
CA PRO A 197 -10.76 26.25 1.82
C PRO A 197 -10.96 27.32 2.91
N PRO A 198 -12.18 27.54 3.40
CA PRO A 198 -12.41 28.39 4.56
C PRO A 198 -11.72 27.80 5.79
N LYS A 199 -11.17 28.64 6.67
CA LYS A 199 -10.50 28.23 7.91
C LYS A 199 -11.40 27.42 8.85
N VAL A 200 -12.69 27.70 8.80
CA VAL A 200 -13.73 27.03 9.56
C VAL A 200 -14.87 26.69 8.61
N CYS A 201 -15.38 25.48 8.69
CA CYS A 201 -16.50 25.06 7.85
C CYS A 201 -17.77 25.86 8.23
N PRO A 202 -18.41 26.61 7.30
CA PRO A 202 -19.59 27.40 7.64
C PRO A 202 -20.83 26.57 7.95
N ALA A 203 -20.80 25.26 7.67
CA ALA A 203 -21.95 24.38 7.88
C ALA A 203 -21.89 23.59 9.20
N CYS A 204 -20.69 23.27 9.73
CA CYS A 204 -20.58 22.47 10.95
C CYS A 204 -19.67 23.07 12.04
N LEU A 205 -19.08 24.24 11.77
CA LEU A 205 -18.25 25.07 12.67
C LEU A 205 -17.13 24.33 13.38
#